data_ef8aa214cb364f6b7a029fb9705d2c85
#
_entry.id   ef8aa214cb364f6b7a029fb9705d2c85
#
_cell.length_a   1.000
_cell.length_b   1.000
_cell.length_c   1.000
_cell.angle_alpha   90.00
_cell.angle_beta   90.00
_cell.angle_gamma   90.00
#
_symmetry.space_group_name_H-M   'P 1'
#
loop_
_entity.id
_entity.type
_entity.pdbx_description
1 polymer ?
#
loop_
_entity_poly.entity_id
_entity_poly.type
_entity_poly.pdbx_seq_one_letter_code
_entity_poly.pdbx_strand_id
1 'polypeptide(L)'
;MQFDATRAAGFTEALRIAQLAEQHGVMLAPHTAPELHGHLVLASPRCVFGVESHGGPETDPLAYGLFREHPELRDGYLHFGDRPGFGIEIDWAFVDRYRL
;
A
#
# COMPACT_ATOMS: atom_id res chain seq x y z
N MET A 1 -5.64 2.05 13.95
CA MET A 1 -4.27 2.65 13.93
C MET A 1 -3.80 2.73 12.49
N GLN A 2 -3.22 3.84 12.09
CA GLN A 2 -2.55 4.00 10.80
C GLN A 2 -1.03 3.94 10.99
N PHE A 3 -0.36 3.19 10.14
CA PHE A 3 1.10 3.16 10.04
C PHE A 3 1.48 3.03 8.56
N ASP A 4 2.71 3.33 8.24
CA ASP A 4 3.23 3.28 6.88
C ASP A 4 4.46 2.36 6.85
N ALA A 5 4.38 1.26 6.10
CA ALA A 5 5.48 0.30 5.98
C ALA A 5 6.74 0.93 5.40
N THR A 6 6.62 1.95 4.54
CA THR A 6 7.76 2.65 3.95
C THR A 6 8.55 3.47 4.98
N ARG A 7 7.90 3.81 6.10
CA ARG A 7 8.49 4.56 7.23
C ARG A 7 8.77 3.68 8.45
N ALA A 8 8.15 2.51 8.52
CA ALA A 8 8.27 1.56 9.64
C ALA A 8 9.26 0.42 9.33
N ALA A 9 10.35 0.72 8.65
CA ALA A 9 11.42 -0.23 8.30
C ALA A 9 10.96 -1.42 7.42
N GLY A 10 9.93 -1.23 6.62
CA GLY A 10 9.51 -2.17 5.58
C GLY A 10 8.51 -3.23 6.04
N PHE A 11 8.27 -4.20 5.16
CA PHE A 11 7.21 -5.21 5.33
C PHE A 11 7.41 -6.14 6.51
N THR A 12 8.64 -6.48 6.86
CA THR A 12 8.94 -7.33 8.02
C THR A 12 8.40 -6.70 9.31
N GLU A 13 8.70 -5.42 9.51
CA GLU A 13 8.19 -4.71 10.68
C GLU A 13 6.68 -4.43 10.59
N ALA A 14 6.19 -4.15 9.40
CA ALA A 14 4.76 -3.97 9.16
C ALA A 14 3.95 -5.22 9.55
N LEU A 15 4.43 -6.42 9.24
CA LEU A 15 3.81 -7.68 9.67
C LEU A 15 3.86 -7.87 11.19
N ARG A 16 4.97 -7.49 11.84
CA ARG A 16 5.07 -7.52 13.31
C ARG A 16 4.08 -6.56 13.97
N ILE A 17 3.93 -5.35 13.40
CA ILE A 17 2.92 -4.37 13.84
C ILE A 17 1.52 -4.96 13.68
N ALA A 18 1.23 -5.60 12.55
CA ALA A 18 -0.07 -6.21 12.31
C ALA A 18 -0.38 -7.34 13.31
N GLN A 19 0.59 -8.21 13.60
CA GLN A 19 0.46 -9.26 14.59
C GLN A 19 0.22 -8.72 16.01
N LEU A 20 0.94 -7.66 16.37
CA LEU A 20 0.76 -7.01 17.68
C LEU A 20 -0.62 -6.35 17.77
N ALA A 21 -1.06 -5.66 16.72
CA ALA A 21 -2.39 -5.06 16.65
C ALA A 21 -3.50 -6.11 16.79
N GLU A 22 -3.36 -7.26 16.12
CA GLU A 22 -4.30 -8.38 16.24
C GLU A 22 -4.39 -8.90 17.69
N GLN A 23 -3.25 -9.09 18.37
CA GLN A 23 -3.20 -9.52 19.76
C GLN A 23 -3.92 -8.56 20.72
N HIS A 24 -3.91 -7.28 20.41
CA HIS A 24 -4.53 -6.23 21.23
C HIS A 24 -5.90 -5.77 20.73
N GLY A 25 -6.46 -6.42 19.71
CA GLY A 25 -7.77 -6.05 19.14
C GLY A 25 -7.78 -4.67 18.47
N VAL A 26 -6.63 -4.19 18.02
CA VAL A 26 -6.49 -2.88 17.36
C VAL A 26 -6.66 -3.03 15.85
N MET A 27 -7.65 -2.35 15.28
CA MET A 27 -7.86 -2.32 13.85
C MET A 27 -6.84 -1.43 13.13
N LEU A 28 -6.36 -1.90 11.98
CA LEU A 28 -5.39 -1.23 11.13
C LEU A 28 -6.02 -0.71 9.84
N ALA A 29 -5.56 0.46 9.42
CA ALA A 29 -5.73 1.00 8.08
C ALA A 29 -4.38 1.62 7.66
N PRO A 30 -3.50 0.88 6.98
CA PRO A 30 -2.19 1.39 6.59
C PRO A 30 -2.32 2.66 5.77
N HIS A 31 -1.41 3.60 6.02
CA HIS A 31 -1.44 4.95 5.46
C HIS A 31 -0.88 4.98 4.05
N THR A 32 -1.69 5.43 3.08
CA THR A 32 -1.29 5.61 1.67
C THR A 32 -0.74 4.35 0.97
N ALA A 33 -0.06 4.52 -0.17
CA ALA A 33 0.61 3.47 -0.95
C ALA A 33 -0.20 2.17 -1.06
N PRO A 34 -1.43 2.23 -1.59
CA PRO A 34 -2.32 1.06 -1.66
C PRO A 34 -1.69 -0.09 -2.47
N GLU A 35 -0.82 0.22 -3.44
CA GLU A 35 -0.06 -0.74 -4.24
C GLU A 35 0.81 -1.67 -3.39
N LEU A 36 1.31 -1.16 -2.28
CA LEU A 36 2.14 -1.90 -1.33
C LEU A 36 1.29 -2.45 -0.19
N HIS A 37 0.57 -1.57 0.49
CA HIS A 37 -0.15 -1.91 1.71
C HIS A 37 -1.32 -2.87 1.48
N GLY A 38 -1.89 -2.93 0.28
CA GLY A 38 -2.93 -3.89 -0.05
C GLY A 38 -2.51 -5.35 0.17
N HIS A 39 -1.26 -5.68 -0.14
CA HIS A 39 -0.72 -7.02 0.13
C HIS A 39 -0.63 -7.33 1.63
N LEU A 40 -0.28 -6.33 2.45
CA LEU A 40 -0.28 -6.48 3.91
C LEU A 40 -1.70 -6.68 4.46
N VAL A 41 -2.67 -5.94 3.92
CA VAL A 41 -4.09 -6.07 4.27
C VAL A 41 -4.60 -7.47 3.97
N LEU A 42 -4.31 -7.98 2.78
CA LEU A 42 -4.69 -9.34 2.37
C LEU A 42 -4.04 -10.43 3.25
N ALA A 43 -2.80 -10.18 3.71
CA ALA A 43 -2.08 -11.10 4.59
C ALA A 43 -2.52 -11.03 6.07
N SER A 44 -3.29 -10.01 6.46
CA SER A 44 -3.66 -9.75 7.87
C SER A 44 -5.16 -9.47 8.04
N PRO A 45 -6.05 -10.38 7.58
CA PRO A 45 -7.48 -10.07 7.45
C PRO A 45 -8.21 -9.87 8.78
N ARG A 46 -7.63 -10.30 9.91
CA ARG A 46 -8.29 -10.23 11.21
C ARG A 46 -8.20 -8.88 11.91
N CYS A 47 -7.19 -8.08 11.55
CA CYS A 47 -6.96 -6.81 12.21
C CYS A 47 -7.01 -5.61 11.26
N VAL A 48 -7.45 -5.81 10.02
CA VAL A 48 -7.47 -4.73 9.02
C VAL A 48 -8.88 -4.24 8.76
N PHE A 49 -9.05 -2.94 8.83
CA PHE A 49 -10.28 -2.24 8.46
C PHE A 49 -10.36 -2.02 6.94
N GLY A 50 -9.23 -1.73 6.32
CA GLY A 50 -9.11 -1.44 4.90
C GLY A 50 -7.74 -0.88 4.57
N VAL A 51 -7.55 -0.42 3.34
CA VAL A 51 -6.36 0.31 2.91
C VAL A 51 -6.74 1.73 2.54
N GLU A 52 -5.94 2.70 2.94
CA GLU A 52 -6.14 4.09 2.55
C GLU A 52 -5.65 4.30 1.12
N SER A 53 -6.45 5.00 0.33
CA SER A 53 -6.06 5.47 -1.01
C SER A 53 -6.35 6.96 -1.13
N HIS A 54 -5.38 7.73 -1.59
CA HIS A 54 -5.53 9.16 -1.83
C HIS A 54 -6.12 9.48 -3.21
N GLY A 55 -6.60 8.48 -3.92
CA GLY A 55 -7.20 8.63 -5.24
C GLY A 55 -6.16 8.51 -6.36
N GLY A 56 -6.32 9.34 -7.39
CA GLY A 56 -5.53 9.29 -8.62
C GLY A 56 -4.50 10.42 -8.74
N PRO A 57 -4.02 10.64 -9.98
CA PRO A 57 -2.97 11.61 -10.26
C PRO A 57 -3.36 13.07 -9.96
N GLU A 58 -4.64 13.37 -9.82
CA GLU A 58 -5.12 14.72 -9.47
C GLU A 58 -4.86 15.06 -7.99
N THR A 59 -4.82 14.03 -7.13
CA THR A 59 -4.71 14.20 -5.67
C THR A 59 -3.28 14.05 -5.20
N ASP A 60 -2.56 13.05 -5.72
CA ASP A 60 -1.17 12.76 -5.37
C ASP A 60 -0.36 12.37 -6.61
N PRO A 61 0.00 13.36 -7.47
CA PRO A 61 0.66 13.10 -8.74
C PRO A 61 2.05 12.46 -8.58
N LEU A 62 2.76 12.74 -7.46
CA LEU A 62 4.10 12.19 -7.25
C LEU A 62 4.04 10.71 -6.85
N ALA A 63 3.22 10.35 -5.87
CA ALA A 63 3.07 8.98 -5.47
C ALA A 63 2.46 8.13 -6.60
N TYR A 64 1.44 8.66 -7.27
CA TYR A 64 0.83 7.97 -8.40
C TYR A 64 1.79 7.76 -9.58
N GLY A 65 2.61 8.75 -9.92
CA GLY A 65 3.56 8.65 -11.02
C GLY A 65 4.73 7.69 -10.79
N LEU A 66 4.95 7.21 -9.56
CA LEU A 66 6.01 6.25 -9.25
C LEU A 66 5.80 4.88 -9.91
N PHE A 67 4.56 4.51 -10.19
CA PHE A 67 4.21 3.20 -10.71
C PHE A 67 3.56 3.30 -12.07
N ARG A 68 3.88 2.36 -12.97
CA ARG A 68 3.28 2.29 -14.31
C ARG A 68 1.86 1.78 -14.29
N GLU A 69 1.52 1.00 -13.30
CA GLU A 69 0.23 0.35 -13.13
C GLU A 69 -0.20 0.41 -11.67
N HIS A 70 -1.50 0.46 -11.45
CA HIS A 70 -2.11 0.52 -10.14
C HIS A 70 -3.16 -0.58 -9.99
N PRO A 71 -3.45 -1.01 -8.75
CA PRO A 71 -4.61 -1.85 -8.50
C PRO A 71 -5.89 -1.15 -8.98
N GLU A 72 -6.77 -1.89 -9.63
CA GLU A 72 -8.05 -1.36 -10.08
C GLU A 72 -8.98 -1.09 -8.89
N LEU A 73 -9.45 0.14 -8.76
CA LEU A 73 -10.51 0.47 -7.80
C LEU A 73 -11.86 0.27 -8.46
N ARG A 74 -12.60 -0.74 -8.01
CA ARG A 74 -13.94 -1.05 -8.49
C ARG A 74 -14.87 -1.40 -7.33
N ASP A 75 -16.04 -0.78 -7.29
CA ASP A 75 -17.07 -1.01 -6.26
C ASP A 75 -16.58 -0.86 -4.81
N GLY A 76 -15.61 0.04 -4.58
CA GLY A 76 -15.00 0.27 -3.26
C GLY A 76 -13.92 -0.73 -2.87
N TYR A 77 -13.52 -1.62 -3.78
CA TYR A 77 -12.47 -2.61 -3.57
C TYR A 77 -11.29 -2.39 -4.51
N LEU A 78 -10.08 -2.59 -3.99
CA LEU A 78 -8.87 -2.64 -4.80
C LEU A 78 -8.63 -4.07 -5.28
N HIS A 79 -8.52 -4.23 -6.59
CA HIS A 79 -8.27 -5.51 -7.24
C HIS A 79 -6.80 -5.60 -7.64
N PHE A 80 -6.11 -6.60 -7.11
CA PHE A 80 -4.73 -6.92 -7.45
C PHE A 80 -4.69 -8.03 -8.48
N GLY A 81 -3.72 -7.97 -9.40
CA GLY A 81 -3.49 -9.03 -10.38
C GLY A 81 -2.66 -10.19 -9.80
N ASP A 82 -2.36 -11.17 -10.66
CA ASP A 82 -1.62 -12.39 -10.29
C ASP A 82 -0.12 -12.29 -10.55
N ARG A 83 0.42 -11.10 -10.79
CA ARG A 83 1.86 -10.94 -11.02
C ARG A 83 2.65 -11.23 -9.74
N PRO A 84 3.85 -11.81 -9.85
CA PRO A 84 4.70 -12.08 -8.69
C PRO A 84 5.16 -10.78 -8.01
N GLY A 85 5.54 -10.89 -6.73
CA GLY A 85 5.94 -9.75 -5.90
C GLY A 85 4.77 -8.84 -5.58
N PHE A 86 4.94 -7.54 -5.71
CA PHE A 86 3.86 -6.55 -5.54
C PHE A 86 2.99 -6.40 -6.80
N GLY A 87 3.32 -7.06 -7.89
CA GLY A 87 2.59 -6.95 -9.15
C GLY A 87 2.65 -5.58 -9.83
N ILE A 88 3.56 -4.71 -9.40
CA ILE A 88 3.75 -3.35 -9.90
C ILE A 88 5.13 -3.16 -10.50
N GLU A 89 5.25 -2.18 -11.40
CA GLU A 89 6.52 -1.75 -11.98
C GLU A 89 6.78 -0.29 -11.66
N ILE A 90 8.02 0.02 -11.27
CA ILE A 90 8.44 1.42 -11.05
C ILE A 90 8.63 2.10 -12.41
N ASP A 91 8.09 3.30 -12.56
CA ASP A 91 8.38 4.15 -13.71
C ASP A 91 9.70 4.91 -13.49
N TRP A 92 10.79 4.28 -13.90
CA TRP A 92 12.12 4.88 -13.78
C TRP A 92 12.28 6.18 -14.56
N ALA A 93 11.57 6.36 -15.69
CA ALA A 93 11.59 7.60 -16.43
C ALA A 93 10.91 8.73 -15.65
N PHE A 94 9.88 8.40 -14.87
CA PHE A 94 9.27 9.35 -13.95
C PHE A 94 10.22 9.69 -12.79
N VAL A 95 10.81 8.68 -12.16
CA VAL A 95 11.79 8.84 -11.06
C VAL A 95 12.94 9.75 -11.49
N ASP A 96 13.51 9.53 -12.67
CA ASP A 96 14.67 10.29 -13.17
C ASP A 96 14.36 11.79 -13.38
N ARG A 97 13.10 12.15 -13.62
CA ARG A 97 12.70 13.59 -13.71
C ARG A 97 12.78 14.33 -12.38
N TYR A 98 12.71 13.61 -11.26
CA TYR A 98 12.70 14.18 -9.90
C TYR A 98 13.94 13.83 -9.09
N ARG A 99 14.92 13.17 -9.71
CA ARG A 99 16.20 12.86 -9.07
C ARG A 99 17.03 14.14 -8.93
N LEU A 100 17.50 14.42 -7.72
CA LEU A 100 18.42 15.52 -7.40
C LEU A 100 19.85 15.16 -7.79
#